data_2e1a7e6cfa62c97ac8dbf3f216e7f38d
#
_entry.id   2e1a7e6cfa62c97ac8dbf3f216e7f38d
#
_cell.length_a   1.000
_cell.length_b   1.000
_cell.length_c   1.000
_cell.angle_alpha   90.00
_cell.angle_beta   90.00
_cell.angle_gamma   90.00
#
_symmetry.space_group_name_H-M   'P 1'
#
loop_
_entity.id
_entity.type
_entity.pdbx_description
1 polymer ?
#
loop_
_entity_poly.entity_id
_entity_poly.type
_entity_poly.pdbx_seq_one_letter_code
_entity_poly.pdbx_strand_id
1 'polypeptide(L)'
;PPVREIEALYLEQIARAKRFIYAESQYFASRRIAEAMARRLDEPDGPEIVLINPVTAEGWLEPIAMDSARARLVEALKRRDVHKRFAVYHPHTTHGEPIYVHAKITVVDDLNLRVGSSNMNNRSMRLDTECDVVIDARLPANRGAREAIRETRESLMAEHLGVDAQTVRATVEETGSLIAAIERLRGPGKTLKPYETPDLSSVEAWLAENEALDPEGPEEMFEPFSGRGLFRRLRKPPG
;
A
#
# COMPACT_ATOMS: atom_id res chain seq x y z
N PRO A 1 2.77 9.17 -26.12
CA PRO A 1 2.00 8.19 -25.37
C PRO A 1 2.25 8.38 -23.88
N PRO A 2 1.23 8.20 -23.03
CA PRO A 2 1.42 8.31 -21.58
C PRO A 2 2.35 7.21 -21.08
N VAL A 3 3.29 7.58 -20.23
CA VAL A 3 4.19 6.65 -19.51
C VAL A 3 3.38 6.03 -18.35
N ARG A 4 3.28 4.70 -18.30
CA ARG A 4 2.47 3.98 -17.30
C ARG A 4 3.14 2.68 -16.84
N GLU A 5 4.44 2.59 -16.97
CA GLU A 5 5.20 1.38 -16.66
C GLU A 5 5.10 1.04 -15.17
N ILE A 6 5.11 2.04 -14.28
CA ILE A 6 4.95 1.85 -12.84
C ILE A 6 3.57 1.28 -12.51
N GLU A 7 2.50 1.88 -13.06
CA GLU A 7 1.14 1.37 -12.89
C GLU A 7 1.02 -0.08 -13.39
N ALA A 8 1.52 -0.34 -14.60
CA ALA A 8 1.48 -1.68 -15.19
C ALA A 8 2.23 -2.70 -14.32
N LEU A 9 3.39 -2.32 -13.79
CA LEU A 9 4.18 -3.16 -12.90
C LEU A 9 3.41 -3.56 -11.63
N TYR A 10 2.82 -2.58 -10.93
CA TYR A 10 2.00 -2.87 -9.73
C TYR A 10 0.82 -3.79 -10.04
N LEU A 11 0.07 -3.50 -11.12
CA LEU A 11 -1.09 -4.30 -11.50
C LEU A 11 -0.69 -5.74 -11.88
N GLU A 12 0.45 -5.90 -12.56
CA GLU A 12 0.98 -7.22 -12.92
C GLU A 12 1.42 -8.00 -11.67
N GLN A 13 2.12 -7.37 -10.73
CA GLN A 13 2.52 -8.00 -9.47
C GLN A 13 1.29 -8.49 -8.67
N ILE A 14 0.26 -7.67 -8.54
CA ILE A 14 -0.99 -8.03 -7.86
C ILE A 14 -1.70 -9.19 -8.58
N ALA A 15 -1.80 -9.13 -9.92
CA ALA A 15 -2.46 -10.16 -10.70
C ALA A 15 -1.75 -11.53 -10.62
N ARG A 16 -0.42 -11.54 -10.49
CA ARG A 16 0.40 -12.76 -10.44
C ARG A 16 0.49 -13.40 -9.05
N ALA A 17 0.13 -12.70 -8.00
CA ALA A 17 0.20 -13.21 -6.63
C ALA A 17 -0.67 -14.48 -6.46
N LYS A 18 -0.13 -15.50 -5.80
CA LYS A 18 -0.82 -16.77 -5.53
C LYS A 18 -1.01 -17.03 -4.04
N ARG A 19 -0.02 -16.68 -3.23
CA ARG A 19 -0.03 -16.93 -1.78
C ARG A 19 -0.18 -15.66 -0.99
N PHE A 20 0.67 -14.66 -1.27
CA PHE A 20 0.65 -13.39 -0.55
C PHE A 20 1.31 -12.24 -1.31
N ILE A 21 0.92 -11.05 -0.91
CA ILE A 21 1.57 -9.78 -1.19
C ILE A 21 1.95 -9.17 0.16
N TYR A 22 3.24 -8.92 0.37
CA TYR A 22 3.75 -8.10 1.47
C TYR A 22 4.26 -6.79 0.88
N ALA A 23 3.77 -5.66 1.38
CA ALA A 23 4.20 -4.37 0.86
C ALA A 23 4.38 -3.34 1.98
N GLU A 24 5.47 -2.56 1.86
CA GLU A 24 5.69 -1.36 2.65
C GLU A 24 5.62 -0.15 1.74
N SER A 25 4.80 0.81 2.09
CA SER A 25 4.61 2.04 1.32
C SER A 25 4.28 3.21 2.24
N GLN A 26 4.79 4.37 1.89
CA GLN A 26 4.44 5.61 2.57
C GLN A 26 2.96 5.95 2.40
N TYR A 27 2.40 5.72 1.22
CA TYR A 27 1.01 6.00 0.86
C TYR A 27 0.28 4.75 0.36
N PHE A 28 -1.02 4.71 0.62
CA PHE A 28 -1.96 3.79 -0.02
C PHE A 28 -3.21 4.60 -0.40
N ALA A 29 -3.21 5.20 -1.58
CA ALA A 29 -4.24 6.11 -2.05
C ALA A 29 -4.69 5.85 -3.50
N SER A 30 -4.02 4.95 -4.24
CA SER A 30 -4.42 4.63 -5.62
C SER A 30 -5.65 3.73 -5.67
N ARG A 31 -6.74 4.26 -6.23
CA ARG A 31 -7.97 3.49 -6.48
C ARG A 31 -7.74 2.29 -7.38
N ARG A 32 -6.90 2.43 -8.42
CA ARG A 32 -6.59 1.33 -9.34
C ARG A 32 -5.87 0.16 -8.68
N ILE A 33 -4.92 0.46 -7.78
CA ILE A 33 -4.26 -0.56 -6.98
C ILE A 33 -5.28 -1.25 -6.06
N ALA A 34 -6.11 -0.47 -5.36
CA ALA A 34 -7.15 -1.01 -4.50
C ALA A 34 -8.16 -1.89 -5.27
N GLU A 35 -8.60 -1.48 -6.45
CA GLU A 35 -9.48 -2.28 -7.30
C GLU A 35 -8.84 -3.60 -7.76
N ALA A 36 -7.53 -3.57 -8.07
CA ALA A 36 -6.80 -4.79 -8.41
C ALA A 36 -6.70 -5.73 -7.21
N MET A 37 -6.41 -5.21 -6.01
CA MET A 37 -6.41 -6.00 -4.77
C MET A 37 -7.81 -6.55 -4.46
N ALA A 38 -8.86 -5.74 -4.61
CA ALA A 38 -10.24 -6.16 -4.39
C ALA A 38 -10.63 -7.38 -5.23
N ARG A 39 -10.27 -7.38 -6.52
CA ARG A 39 -10.51 -8.54 -7.41
C ARG A 39 -9.82 -9.81 -6.90
N ARG A 40 -8.61 -9.68 -6.33
CA ARG A 40 -7.88 -10.82 -5.74
C ARG A 40 -8.52 -11.31 -4.45
N LEU A 41 -9.05 -10.41 -3.64
CA LEU A 41 -9.76 -10.75 -2.40
C LEU A 41 -11.12 -11.43 -2.64
N ASP A 42 -11.77 -11.13 -3.77
CA ASP A 42 -13.02 -11.81 -4.17
C ASP A 42 -12.81 -13.28 -4.57
N GLU A 43 -11.59 -13.67 -4.95
CA GLU A 43 -11.29 -15.04 -5.37
C GLU A 43 -11.30 -15.98 -4.15
N PRO A 44 -11.91 -17.18 -4.22
CA PRO A 44 -11.89 -18.15 -3.11
C PRO A 44 -10.47 -18.49 -2.65
N ASP A 45 -9.55 -18.71 -3.60
CA ASP A 45 -8.15 -19.07 -3.37
C ASP A 45 -7.17 -17.92 -3.67
N GLY A 46 -7.60 -16.66 -3.49
CA GLY A 46 -6.75 -15.49 -3.70
C GLY A 46 -5.67 -15.32 -2.63
N PRO A 47 -4.68 -14.46 -2.87
CA PRO A 47 -3.56 -14.24 -1.96
C PRO A 47 -3.96 -13.48 -0.69
N GLU A 48 -3.18 -13.64 0.38
CA GLU A 48 -3.14 -12.67 1.47
C GLU A 48 -2.48 -11.38 1.02
N ILE A 49 -2.94 -10.25 1.56
CA ILE A 49 -2.40 -8.93 1.28
C ILE A 49 -2.11 -8.24 2.59
N VAL A 50 -0.84 -8.00 2.86
CA VAL A 50 -0.34 -7.28 4.04
C VAL A 50 0.30 -5.98 3.61
N LEU A 51 -0.22 -4.87 4.11
CA LEU A 51 0.33 -3.53 3.89
C LEU A 51 0.90 -2.97 5.18
N ILE A 52 2.11 -2.44 5.11
CA ILE A 52 2.76 -1.68 6.19
C ILE A 52 2.83 -0.23 5.76
N ASN A 53 2.14 0.64 6.50
CA ASN A 53 2.11 2.08 6.24
C ASN A 53 2.48 2.86 7.51
N PRO A 54 2.88 4.14 7.43
CA PRO A 54 2.94 5.02 8.59
C PRO A 54 1.53 5.30 9.12
N VAL A 55 1.42 5.68 10.39
CA VAL A 55 0.14 6.06 11.01
C VAL A 55 -0.53 7.18 10.23
N THR A 56 0.25 8.21 9.87
CA THR A 56 -0.22 9.38 9.11
C THR A 56 0.83 9.78 8.09
N ALA A 57 0.42 10.42 7.00
CA ALA A 57 1.30 11.05 6.04
C ALA A 57 2.01 12.25 6.68
N GLU A 58 3.17 12.65 6.15
CA GLU A 58 3.87 13.89 6.56
C GLU A 58 3.42 15.07 5.70
N GLY A 59 3.59 16.28 6.23
CA GLY A 59 3.26 17.51 5.55
C GLY A 59 2.09 18.25 6.19
N TRP A 60 1.59 19.26 5.53
CA TRP A 60 0.50 20.11 6.04
C TRP A 60 -0.88 19.74 5.47
N LEU A 61 -0.96 19.48 4.16
CA LEU A 61 -2.22 19.11 3.49
C LEU A 61 -2.26 17.61 3.12
N GLU A 62 -1.10 17.00 2.91
CA GLU A 62 -0.99 15.60 2.51
C GLU A 62 -1.64 14.63 3.50
N PRO A 63 -1.51 14.79 4.85
CA PRO A 63 -2.21 13.91 5.78
C PRO A 63 -3.71 13.88 5.56
N ILE A 64 -4.34 15.04 5.36
CA ILE A 64 -5.79 15.12 5.19
C ILE A 64 -6.25 14.35 3.95
N ALA A 65 -5.60 14.52 2.81
CA ALA A 65 -6.01 13.85 1.57
C ALA A 65 -5.56 12.38 1.52
N MET A 66 -4.29 12.09 1.84
CA MET A 66 -3.75 10.73 1.71
C MET A 66 -4.32 9.79 2.77
N ASP A 67 -4.48 10.25 4.01
CA ASP A 67 -5.03 9.43 5.09
C ASP A 67 -6.53 9.20 4.90
N SER A 68 -7.27 10.20 4.40
CA SER A 68 -8.68 10.04 4.06
C SER A 68 -8.89 9.10 2.87
N ALA A 69 -8.07 9.21 1.82
CA ALA A 69 -8.10 8.28 0.70
C ALA A 69 -7.78 6.86 1.16
N ARG A 70 -6.73 6.68 1.98
CA ARG A 70 -6.38 5.38 2.58
C ARG A 70 -7.54 4.81 3.37
N ALA A 71 -8.17 5.60 4.26
CA ALA A 71 -9.27 5.15 5.09
C ALA A 71 -10.42 4.58 4.25
N ARG A 72 -10.83 5.29 3.19
CA ARG A 72 -11.89 4.84 2.27
C ARG A 72 -11.51 3.58 1.51
N LEU A 73 -10.29 3.50 0.99
CA LEU A 73 -9.85 2.33 0.24
C LEU A 73 -9.73 1.10 1.15
N VAL A 74 -9.17 1.26 2.35
CA VAL A 74 -9.06 0.17 3.33
C VAL A 74 -10.44 -0.32 3.76
N GLU A 75 -11.38 0.59 4.03
CA GLU A 75 -12.75 0.21 4.38
C GLU A 75 -13.44 -0.55 3.24
N ALA A 76 -13.29 -0.07 2.00
CA ALA A 76 -13.84 -0.75 0.82
C ALA A 76 -13.27 -2.15 0.63
N LEU A 77 -11.94 -2.32 0.83
CA LEU A 77 -11.29 -3.63 0.77
C LEU A 77 -11.73 -4.56 1.90
N LYS A 78 -11.80 -4.06 3.14
CA LYS A 78 -12.28 -4.85 4.29
C LYS A 78 -13.70 -5.37 4.11
N ARG A 79 -14.60 -4.57 3.49
CA ARG A 79 -15.98 -5.02 3.18
C ARG A 79 -16.04 -6.15 2.16
N ARG A 80 -15.08 -6.21 1.22
CA ARG A 80 -15.00 -7.27 0.20
C ARG A 80 -14.23 -8.49 0.66
N ASP A 81 -13.39 -8.34 1.67
CA ASP A 81 -12.54 -9.39 2.21
C ASP A 81 -13.30 -10.37 3.09
N VAL A 82 -14.19 -11.15 2.49
CA VAL A 82 -14.97 -12.19 3.19
C VAL A 82 -14.09 -13.34 3.70
N HIS A 83 -12.89 -13.48 3.16
CA HIS A 83 -11.95 -14.55 3.49
C HIS A 83 -10.89 -14.13 4.52
N LYS A 84 -10.91 -12.88 4.99
CA LYS A 84 -9.98 -12.32 6.00
C LYS A 84 -8.50 -12.42 5.58
N ARG A 85 -8.22 -12.02 4.34
CA ARG A 85 -6.90 -12.05 3.73
C ARG A 85 -6.27 -10.68 3.49
N PHE A 86 -6.88 -9.62 4.01
CA PHE A 86 -6.38 -8.25 3.90
C PHE A 86 -6.11 -7.64 5.27
N ALA A 87 -4.89 -7.18 5.48
CA ALA A 87 -4.51 -6.46 6.70
C ALA A 87 -3.60 -5.28 6.40
N VAL A 88 -3.79 -4.20 7.15
CA VAL A 88 -2.91 -3.02 7.15
C VAL A 88 -2.39 -2.82 8.57
N TYR A 89 -1.09 -2.58 8.69
CA TYR A 89 -0.43 -2.39 9.97
C TYR A 89 0.42 -1.12 9.98
N HIS A 90 0.62 -0.61 11.19
CA HIS A 90 1.51 0.51 11.51
C HIS A 90 2.61 0.06 12.46
N PRO A 91 3.89 0.24 12.12
CA PRO A 91 4.97 -0.12 13.02
C PRO A 91 5.13 0.91 14.14
N HIS A 92 5.46 0.42 15.33
CA HIS A 92 5.69 1.22 16.54
C HIS A 92 6.99 0.81 17.20
N THR A 93 7.65 1.77 17.84
CA THR A 93 8.84 1.55 18.66
C THR A 93 8.50 0.80 19.95
N THR A 94 9.54 0.38 20.69
CA THR A 94 9.41 -0.20 22.03
C THR A 94 8.71 0.71 23.04
N HIS A 95 8.71 2.02 22.80
CA HIS A 95 8.05 3.01 23.66
C HIS A 95 6.64 3.35 23.19
N GLY A 96 6.14 2.69 22.12
CA GLY A 96 4.80 2.88 21.62
C GLY A 96 4.66 4.01 20.60
N GLU A 97 5.75 4.71 20.27
CA GLU A 97 5.75 5.77 19.28
C GLU A 97 5.63 5.20 17.86
N PRO A 98 4.85 5.80 16.96
CA PRO A 98 4.76 5.34 15.59
C PRO A 98 6.08 5.51 14.85
N ILE A 99 6.42 4.54 14.01
CA ILE A 99 7.56 4.60 13.10
C ILE A 99 7.06 5.07 11.74
N TYR A 100 7.73 6.11 11.21
CA TYR A 100 7.39 6.62 9.89
C TYR A 100 7.97 5.71 8.80
N VAL A 101 7.10 5.04 8.06
CA VAL A 101 7.47 4.17 6.94
C VAL A 101 7.63 4.99 5.68
N HIS A 102 8.86 5.12 5.19
CA HIS A 102 9.16 5.74 3.90
C HIS A 102 9.62 4.73 2.84
N ALA A 103 9.59 3.46 3.15
CA ALA A 103 9.90 2.36 2.24
C ALA A 103 8.91 2.28 1.08
N LYS A 104 9.36 1.81 -0.07
CA LYS A 104 8.56 1.47 -1.24
C LYS A 104 9.03 0.10 -1.71
N ILE A 105 8.56 -0.92 -1.01
CA ILE A 105 8.94 -2.32 -1.19
C ILE A 105 7.68 -3.16 -1.42
N THR A 106 7.76 -4.11 -2.34
CA THR A 106 6.72 -5.13 -2.52
C THR A 106 7.37 -6.48 -2.73
N VAL A 107 6.94 -7.47 -1.94
CA VAL A 107 7.32 -8.88 -2.11
C VAL A 107 6.08 -9.70 -2.45
N VAL A 108 6.15 -10.46 -3.53
CA VAL A 108 5.07 -11.34 -3.98
C VAL A 108 5.56 -12.78 -3.99
N ASP A 109 4.93 -13.64 -3.18
CA ASP A 109 5.12 -15.10 -3.14
C ASP A 109 6.58 -15.56 -2.86
N ASP A 110 7.45 -14.68 -2.33
CA ASP A 110 8.90 -14.89 -2.26
C ASP A 110 9.56 -15.16 -3.63
N LEU A 111 8.90 -14.73 -4.70
CA LEU A 111 9.36 -14.90 -6.08
C LEU A 111 9.66 -13.58 -6.79
N ASN A 112 9.05 -12.50 -6.33
CA ASN A 112 9.21 -11.19 -6.94
C ASN A 112 9.42 -10.15 -5.84
N LEU A 113 10.50 -9.39 -5.95
CA LEU A 113 10.83 -8.25 -5.08
C LEU A 113 10.89 -6.99 -5.93
N ARG A 114 10.13 -5.98 -5.56
CA ARG A 114 10.23 -4.62 -6.09
C ARG A 114 10.75 -3.69 -4.98
N VAL A 115 11.71 -2.86 -5.32
CA VAL A 115 12.23 -1.77 -4.48
C VAL A 115 12.38 -0.53 -5.34
N GLY A 116 11.91 0.62 -4.87
CA GLY A 116 12.05 1.84 -5.66
C GLY A 116 11.55 3.10 -4.96
N SER A 117 11.25 4.10 -5.75
CA SER A 117 10.75 5.39 -5.29
C SER A 117 9.22 5.51 -5.33
N SER A 118 8.54 4.66 -6.12
CA SER A 118 7.10 4.81 -6.35
C SER A 118 6.25 4.37 -5.15
N ASN A 119 5.33 5.23 -4.73
CA ASN A 119 4.30 4.95 -3.74
C ASN A 119 3.05 4.32 -4.39
N MET A 120 2.17 3.76 -3.57
CA MET A 120 0.86 3.26 -4.00
C MET A 120 -0.17 4.39 -4.06
N ASN A 121 0.15 5.47 -4.80
CA ASN A 121 -0.72 6.62 -5.04
C ASN A 121 -0.78 6.98 -6.53
N ASN A 122 -1.72 7.83 -6.94
CA ASN A 122 -1.96 8.14 -8.34
C ASN A 122 -0.81 8.94 -8.96
N ARG A 123 -0.17 9.82 -8.18
CA ARG A 123 0.98 10.61 -8.65
C ARG A 123 2.12 9.72 -9.09
N SER A 124 2.55 8.76 -8.26
CA SER A 124 3.62 7.83 -8.61
C SER A 124 3.27 6.92 -9.80
N MET A 125 1.96 6.64 -10.00
CA MET A 125 1.52 5.81 -11.12
C MET A 125 1.62 6.52 -12.48
N ARG A 126 1.53 7.88 -12.52
CA ARG A 126 1.31 8.57 -13.80
C ARG A 126 1.91 9.94 -13.95
N LEU A 127 2.23 10.64 -12.87
CA LEU A 127 2.62 12.05 -12.90
C LEU A 127 4.07 12.26 -12.52
N ASP A 128 4.49 11.67 -11.41
CA ASP A 128 5.84 11.84 -10.88
C ASP A 128 6.82 10.94 -11.64
N THR A 129 8.07 11.38 -11.70
CA THR A 129 9.15 10.55 -12.25
C THR A 129 9.63 9.59 -11.19
N GLU A 130 9.54 8.30 -11.47
CA GLU A 130 9.87 7.22 -10.54
C GLU A 130 10.93 6.28 -11.11
N CYS A 131 11.64 5.60 -10.21
CA CYS A 131 12.61 4.57 -10.56
C CYS A 131 12.42 3.35 -9.65
N ASP A 132 11.97 2.25 -10.22
CA ASP A 132 11.77 0.99 -9.52
C ASP A 132 12.64 -0.11 -10.12
N VAL A 133 13.20 -0.95 -9.26
CA VAL A 133 13.95 -2.17 -9.62
C VAL A 133 13.14 -3.39 -9.21
N VAL A 134 13.09 -4.38 -10.10
CA VAL A 134 12.40 -5.64 -9.84
C VAL A 134 13.35 -6.81 -10.01
N ILE A 135 13.37 -7.70 -9.01
CA ILE A 135 14.03 -9.00 -9.07
C ILE A 135 12.94 -10.06 -9.15
N ASP A 136 12.84 -10.75 -10.28
CA ASP A 136 11.88 -11.84 -10.49
C ASP A 136 12.64 -13.17 -10.56
N ALA A 137 12.51 -13.99 -9.51
CA ALA A 137 13.16 -15.32 -9.43
C ALA A 137 12.66 -16.32 -10.47
N ARG A 138 11.55 -16.02 -11.18
CA ARG A 138 11.06 -16.86 -12.30
C ARG A 138 11.88 -16.67 -13.56
N LEU A 139 12.60 -15.57 -13.68
CA LEU A 139 13.52 -15.34 -14.80
C LEU A 139 14.75 -16.23 -14.67
N PRO A 140 15.24 -16.85 -15.75
CA PRO A 140 16.42 -17.71 -15.73
C PRO A 140 17.65 -17.09 -15.06
N ALA A 141 17.90 -15.80 -15.30
CA ALA A 141 19.02 -15.07 -14.71
C ALA A 141 18.92 -14.89 -13.18
N ASN A 142 17.72 -15.00 -12.61
CA ASN A 142 17.43 -14.72 -11.20
C ASN A 142 16.97 -15.97 -10.42
N ARG A 143 17.10 -17.19 -10.96
CA ARG A 143 16.60 -18.42 -10.31
C ARG A 143 17.12 -18.62 -8.89
N GLY A 144 18.32 -18.16 -8.57
CA GLY A 144 18.91 -18.22 -7.23
C GLY A 144 18.40 -17.16 -6.26
N ALA A 145 17.62 -16.16 -6.72
CA ALA A 145 17.22 -15.02 -5.89
C ALA A 145 16.07 -15.33 -4.92
N ARG A 146 15.36 -16.46 -5.08
CA ARG A 146 14.18 -16.76 -4.26
C ARG A 146 14.45 -16.72 -2.76
N GLU A 147 15.55 -17.32 -2.32
CA GLU A 147 15.92 -17.34 -0.90
C GLU A 147 16.21 -15.93 -0.40
N ALA A 148 16.99 -15.14 -1.14
CA ALA A 148 17.30 -13.75 -0.78
C ALA A 148 16.03 -12.87 -0.72
N ILE A 149 15.07 -13.09 -1.63
CA ILE A 149 13.76 -12.38 -1.60
C ILE A 149 12.99 -12.76 -0.32
N ARG A 150 12.96 -14.04 0.03
CA ARG A 150 12.32 -14.53 1.26
C ARG A 150 12.99 -13.94 2.50
N GLU A 151 14.30 -14.01 2.58
CA GLU A 151 15.09 -13.43 3.69
C GLU A 151 14.86 -11.92 3.83
N THR A 152 14.72 -11.20 2.73
CA THR A 152 14.38 -9.77 2.75
C THR A 152 13.03 -9.55 3.41
N ARG A 153 11.97 -10.27 3.01
CA ARG A 153 10.64 -10.15 3.65
C ARG A 153 10.68 -10.51 5.12
N GLU A 154 11.34 -11.62 5.47
CA GLU A 154 11.47 -12.08 6.86
C GLU A 154 12.21 -11.06 7.73
N SER A 155 13.29 -10.47 7.20
CA SER A 155 14.04 -9.42 7.88
C SER A 155 13.22 -8.16 8.12
N LEU A 156 12.43 -7.70 7.14
CA LEU A 156 11.54 -6.56 7.28
C LEU A 156 10.45 -6.80 8.33
N MET A 157 9.80 -7.96 8.28
CA MET A 157 8.82 -8.34 9.30
C MET A 157 9.44 -8.45 10.70
N ALA A 158 10.62 -9.06 10.81
CA ALA A 158 11.36 -9.21 12.05
C ALA A 158 11.73 -7.86 12.67
N GLU A 159 12.22 -6.92 11.83
CA GLU A 159 12.53 -5.56 12.24
C GLU A 159 11.31 -4.86 12.86
N HIS A 160 10.15 -4.96 12.23
CA HIS A 160 8.92 -4.33 12.73
C HIS A 160 8.34 -5.03 13.97
N LEU A 161 8.55 -6.33 14.12
CA LEU A 161 8.00 -7.12 15.22
C LEU A 161 8.98 -7.22 16.42
N GLY A 162 10.21 -6.74 16.26
CA GLY A 162 11.22 -6.82 17.34
C GLY A 162 11.66 -8.25 17.67
N VAL A 163 11.64 -9.15 16.68
CA VAL A 163 12.08 -10.55 16.78
C VAL A 163 13.18 -10.84 15.76
N ASP A 164 13.78 -12.02 15.80
CA ASP A 164 14.71 -12.45 14.76
C ASP A 164 14.00 -13.00 13.52
N ALA A 165 14.67 -12.97 12.37
CA ALA A 165 14.11 -13.41 11.09
C ALA A 165 13.79 -14.93 11.08
N GLN A 166 14.52 -15.74 11.82
CA GLN A 166 14.27 -17.17 11.90
C GLN A 166 12.96 -17.46 12.66
N THR A 167 12.65 -16.69 13.69
CA THR A 167 11.35 -16.75 14.38
C THR A 167 10.21 -16.39 13.44
N VAL A 168 10.35 -15.34 12.61
CA VAL A 168 9.35 -15.02 11.59
C VAL A 168 9.19 -16.16 10.60
N ARG A 169 10.30 -16.72 10.08
CA ARG A 169 10.29 -17.86 9.16
C ARG A 169 9.52 -19.04 9.73
N ALA A 170 9.91 -19.49 10.91
CA ALA A 170 9.28 -20.63 11.55
C ALA A 170 7.78 -20.41 11.78
N THR A 171 7.38 -19.21 12.20
CA THR A 171 5.98 -18.89 12.44
C THR A 171 5.16 -18.83 11.14
N VAL A 172 5.72 -18.27 10.05
CA VAL A 172 5.05 -18.27 8.75
C VAL A 172 4.94 -19.69 8.18
N GLU A 173 5.97 -20.53 8.35
CA GLU A 173 5.93 -21.95 7.92
C GLU A 173 4.88 -22.76 8.70
N GLU A 174 4.78 -22.54 10.02
CA GLU A 174 3.79 -23.20 10.89
C GLU A 174 2.35 -22.76 10.58
N THR A 175 2.12 -21.45 10.42
CA THR A 175 0.78 -20.91 10.22
C THR A 175 0.30 -20.97 8.77
N GLY A 176 1.21 -21.00 7.80
CA GLY A 176 0.93 -20.87 6.38
C GLY A 176 0.43 -19.47 5.96
N SER A 177 0.45 -18.47 6.85
CA SER A 177 -0.18 -17.17 6.71
C SER A 177 0.72 -16.05 7.26
N LEU A 178 0.88 -14.96 6.50
CA LEU A 178 1.59 -13.77 6.97
C LEU A 178 0.79 -13.04 8.06
N ILE A 179 -0.52 -12.93 7.86
CA ILE A 179 -1.41 -12.25 8.82
C ILE A 179 -1.40 -13.01 10.14
N ALA A 180 -1.59 -14.33 10.12
CA ALA A 180 -1.56 -15.14 11.35
C ALA A 180 -0.19 -15.09 12.05
N ALA A 181 0.90 -15.06 11.28
CA ALA A 181 2.24 -14.93 11.84
C ALA A 181 2.43 -13.55 12.51
N ILE A 182 2.00 -12.47 11.89
CA ILE A 182 2.06 -11.12 12.48
C ILE A 182 1.22 -11.08 13.76
N GLU A 183 -0.03 -11.55 13.72
CA GLU A 183 -0.93 -11.55 14.87
C GLU A 183 -0.36 -12.37 16.05
N ARG A 184 0.36 -13.44 15.79
CA ARG A 184 1.00 -14.29 16.81
C ARG A 184 2.25 -13.66 17.41
N LEU A 185 3.03 -12.95 16.59
CA LEU A 185 4.32 -12.39 16.98
C LEU A 185 4.23 -10.97 17.54
N ARG A 186 3.19 -10.21 17.19
CA ARG A 186 3.01 -8.87 17.74
C ARG A 186 2.71 -8.92 19.24
N GLY A 187 3.33 -8.01 19.99
CA GLY A 187 3.24 -8.02 21.44
C GLY A 187 3.63 -6.67 22.05
N PRO A 188 3.95 -6.67 23.34
CA PRO A 188 4.50 -5.49 23.99
C PRO A 188 5.90 -5.18 23.45
N GLY A 189 6.23 -3.91 23.29
CA GLY A 189 7.51 -3.46 22.76
C GLY A 189 7.39 -3.02 21.29
N LYS A 190 8.46 -3.24 20.52
CA LYS A 190 8.45 -2.95 19.06
C LYS A 190 7.43 -3.89 18.40
N THR A 191 6.50 -3.33 17.62
CA THR A 191 5.37 -4.12 17.16
C THR A 191 4.66 -3.50 15.96
N LEU A 192 3.80 -4.28 15.32
CA LEU A 192 2.86 -3.88 14.29
C LEU A 192 1.46 -3.75 14.92
N LYS A 193 0.88 -2.56 14.89
CA LYS A 193 -0.51 -2.33 15.30
C LYS A 193 -1.44 -2.37 14.09
N PRO A 194 -2.59 -3.06 14.18
CA PRO A 194 -3.58 -3.04 13.10
C PRO A 194 -4.09 -1.63 12.82
N TYR A 195 -4.36 -1.35 11.54
CA TYR A 195 -5.01 -0.11 11.13
C TYR A 195 -6.45 -0.06 11.61
N GLU A 196 -6.77 0.98 12.35
CA GLU A 196 -8.13 1.34 12.74
C GLU A 196 -8.61 2.45 11.82
N THR A 197 -9.75 2.26 11.14
CA THR A 197 -10.29 3.27 10.23
C THR A 197 -10.78 4.47 11.03
N PRO A 198 -10.24 5.67 10.83
CA PRO A 198 -10.68 6.86 11.54
C PRO A 198 -12.07 7.30 11.06
N ASP A 199 -12.76 8.03 11.91
CA ASP A 199 -14.00 8.72 11.54
C ASP A 199 -13.64 9.97 10.73
N LEU A 200 -14.10 10.05 9.46
CA LEU A 200 -13.73 11.12 8.55
C LEU A 200 -14.70 12.29 8.65
N SER A 201 -14.16 13.50 8.80
CA SER A 201 -14.94 14.72 8.66
C SER A 201 -15.45 14.90 7.22
N SER A 202 -16.49 15.73 7.03
CA SER A 202 -17.04 16.02 5.70
C SER A 202 -16.02 16.66 4.74
N VAL A 203 -15.06 17.44 5.25
CA VAL A 203 -14.00 18.07 4.46
C VAL A 203 -13.00 17.02 4.01
N GLU A 204 -12.55 16.18 4.93
CA GLU A 204 -11.65 15.06 4.64
C GLU A 204 -12.28 14.10 3.64
N ALA A 205 -13.57 13.77 3.84
CA ALA A 205 -14.33 12.96 2.92
C ALA A 205 -14.40 13.56 1.51
N TRP A 206 -14.60 14.87 1.42
CA TRP A 206 -14.64 15.58 0.14
C TRP A 206 -13.28 15.59 -0.57
N LEU A 207 -12.17 15.84 0.15
CA LEU A 207 -10.81 15.81 -0.41
C LEU A 207 -10.45 14.44 -0.95
N ALA A 208 -10.82 13.37 -0.23
CA ALA A 208 -10.61 12.00 -0.67
C ALA A 208 -11.45 11.64 -1.91
N GLU A 209 -12.68 12.15 -2.02
CA GLU A 209 -13.54 11.91 -3.18
C GLU A 209 -13.04 12.57 -4.46
N ASN A 210 -12.43 13.74 -4.32
CA ASN A 210 -12.03 14.54 -5.47
C ASN A 210 -10.54 14.35 -5.84
N GLU A 211 -9.81 13.48 -5.13
CA GLU A 211 -8.39 13.20 -5.38
C GLU A 211 -7.53 14.47 -5.53
N ALA A 212 -7.91 15.53 -4.77
CA ALA A 212 -7.41 16.89 -4.97
C ALA A 212 -5.88 17.04 -4.86
N LEU A 213 -5.23 16.18 -4.06
CA LEU A 213 -3.77 16.18 -3.88
C LEU A 213 -3.08 14.95 -4.50
N ASP A 214 -3.86 14.02 -5.05
CA ASP A 214 -3.37 12.83 -5.74
C ASP A 214 -4.18 12.57 -7.02
N PRO A 215 -4.15 13.48 -8.02
CA PRO A 215 -4.93 13.36 -9.24
C PRO A 215 -4.50 12.15 -10.09
N GLU A 216 -5.44 11.53 -10.78
CA GLU A 216 -5.18 10.37 -11.65
C GLU A 216 -4.46 10.72 -12.96
N GLY A 217 -4.43 11.99 -13.36
CA GLY A 217 -3.78 12.39 -14.60
C GLY A 217 -3.41 13.87 -14.67
N PRO A 218 -2.54 14.25 -15.63
CA PRO A 218 -2.10 15.64 -15.79
C PRO A 218 -3.25 16.63 -16.03
N GLU A 219 -4.33 16.17 -16.65
CA GLU A 219 -5.52 16.99 -16.92
C GLU A 219 -6.21 17.41 -15.63
N GLU A 220 -6.21 16.56 -14.61
CA GLU A 220 -6.81 16.80 -13.31
C GLU A 220 -5.96 17.71 -12.44
N MET A 221 -4.63 17.74 -12.61
CA MET A 221 -3.74 18.68 -11.91
C MET A 221 -4.13 20.15 -12.13
N PHE A 222 -4.70 20.45 -13.30
CA PHE A 222 -5.11 21.79 -13.69
C PHE A 222 -6.62 22.05 -13.53
N GLU A 223 -7.38 21.07 -13.04
CA GLU A 223 -8.82 21.19 -12.80
C GLU A 223 -9.22 22.35 -11.90
N PRO A 224 -8.43 22.76 -10.85
CA PRO A 224 -8.74 23.98 -10.10
C PRO A 224 -8.89 25.23 -10.98
N PHE A 225 -8.25 25.22 -12.14
CA PHE A 225 -8.29 26.33 -13.12
C PHE A 225 -9.17 26.03 -14.35
N SER A 226 -9.65 24.79 -14.47
CA SER A 226 -10.58 24.38 -15.51
C SER A 226 -12.03 24.66 -15.11
N GLY A 227 -12.95 24.73 -16.08
CA GLY A 227 -14.37 24.98 -15.82
C GLY A 227 -15.11 23.89 -15.01
N ARG A 228 -14.40 22.82 -14.59
CA ARG A 228 -14.93 21.67 -13.82
C ARG A 228 -14.46 21.62 -12.36
N GLY A 229 -13.43 22.40 -12.00
CA GLY A 229 -12.81 22.38 -10.67
C GLY A 229 -13.59 23.09 -9.56
N LEU A 230 -13.01 23.11 -8.37
CA LEU A 230 -13.52 23.69 -7.11
C LEU A 230 -14.12 25.09 -7.24
N PHE A 231 -13.59 25.92 -8.12
CA PHE A 231 -13.97 27.34 -8.29
C PHE A 231 -15.12 27.56 -9.28
N ARG A 232 -15.70 26.53 -9.87
CA ARG A 232 -16.84 26.64 -10.79
C ARG A 232 -18.05 27.34 -10.18
N ARG A 233 -18.28 27.17 -8.87
CA ARG A 233 -19.40 27.80 -8.14
C ARG A 233 -19.16 29.26 -7.80
N LEU A 234 -17.93 29.77 -7.91
CA LEU A 234 -17.58 31.16 -7.61
C LEU A 234 -17.64 32.07 -8.82
N ARG A 235 -17.77 31.54 -10.04
CA ARG A 235 -18.03 32.33 -11.24
C ARG A 235 -19.53 32.57 -11.36
N LYS A 236 -19.99 33.76 -10.91
CA LYS A 236 -21.27 34.28 -11.37
C LYS A 236 -21.23 34.45 -12.88
N PRO A 237 -22.23 34.03 -13.64
CA PRO A 237 -22.32 34.39 -15.06
C PRO A 237 -22.30 35.92 -15.19
N PRO A 238 -21.62 36.50 -16.19
CA PRO A 238 -21.75 37.89 -16.48
C PRO A 238 -23.22 38.17 -16.82
N GLY A 239 -23.79 39.16 -16.13
CA GLY A 239 -25.11 39.66 -16.38
C GLY A 239 -25.19 40.43 -17.69
#